data_e2f3ef737b9a2cd322f80d41cedb5a01
#
_entry.id   e2f3ef737b9a2cd322f80d41cedb5a01
#
_cell.length_a   1.000
_cell.length_b   1.000
_cell.length_c   1.000
_cell.angle_alpha   90.00
_cell.angle_beta   90.00
_cell.angle_gamma   90.00
#
_symmetry.space_group_name_H-M   'P 1'
#
loop_
_entity.id
_entity.type
_entity.pdbx_description
1 polymer ?
#
loop_
_entity_poly.entity_id
_entity_poly.type
_entity_poly.pdbx_seq_one_letter_code
_entity_poly.pdbx_strand_id
1 'polypeptide(L)'
;MKKYMRITLALIFIFVLTACGAKKEISLPEAKEITEIEITENPSGTTVKITEQDEIAKIVNDIKENTKDTGGKSYHDQPVNIKNFLAVTFYHTNTEENPGVVYLYENRNKIYAEQPYSGIWKIKKEVFKEISGKLK
;
A
#
# COMPACT_ATOMS: atom_id res chain seq x y z
N MET A 1 41.51 -6.69 -27.67
CA MET A 1 40.96 -5.47 -27.05
C MET A 1 39.60 -5.07 -27.58
N LYS A 2 39.32 -5.08 -28.87
CA LYS A 2 38.01 -4.72 -29.42
C LYS A 2 36.86 -5.67 -29.00
N LYS A 3 37.13 -6.95 -28.72
CA LYS A 3 36.13 -7.93 -28.27
C LYS A 3 35.63 -7.66 -26.86
N TYR A 4 36.50 -7.22 -25.96
CA TYR A 4 36.15 -6.94 -24.58
C TYR A 4 35.35 -5.64 -24.42
N MET A 5 35.63 -4.66 -25.27
CA MET A 5 34.91 -3.38 -25.28
C MET A 5 33.47 -3.54 -25.73
N ARG A 6 33.19 -4.47 -26.66
CA ARG A 6 31.83 -4.77 -27.11
C ARG A 6 31.01 -5.50 -26.05
N ILE A 7 31.64 -6.39 -25.30
CA ILE A 7 31.01 -7.14 -24.21
C ILE A 7 30.69 -6.20 -23.03
N THR A 8 31.60 -5.29 -22.73
CA THR A 8 31.42 -4.31 -21.65
C THR A 8 30.28 -3.35 -21.98
N LEU A 9 30.17 -2.92 -23.23
CA LEU A 9 29.07 -2.05 -23.67
C LEU A 9 27.70 -2.76 -23.60
N ALA A 10 27.67 -4.05 -23.97
CA ALA A 10 26.44 -4.86 -23.88
C ALA A 10 25.98 -5.08 -22.42
N LEU A 11 26.96 -5.28 -21.52
CA LEU A 11 26.65 -5.44 -20.09
C LEU A 11 26.10 -4.16 -19.46
N ILE A 12 26.65 -3.00 -19.83
CA ILE A 12 26.15 -1.70 -19.36
C ILE A 12 24.74 -1.46 -19.87
N PHE A 13 24.42 -1.87 -21.09
CA PHE A 13 23.07 -1.72 -21.67
C PHE A 13 22.04 -2.58 -20.98
N ILE A 14 22.41 -3.77 -20.49
CA ILE A 14 21.52 -4.66 -19.74
C ILE A 14 21.18 -4.05 -18.37
N PHE A 15 22.14 -3.39 -17.71
CA PHE A 15 21.89 -2.72 -16.43
C PHE A 15 20.93 -1.53 -16.55
N VAL A 16 20.99 -0.78 -17.65
CA VAL A 16 20.10 0.35 -17.89
C VAL A 16 18.65 -0.11 -18.13
N LEU A 17 18.46 -1.26 -18.78
CA LEU A 17 17.13 -1.81 -19.05
C LEU A 17 16.43 -2.32 -17.77
N THR A 18 17.18 -2.85 -16.81
CA THR A 18 16.60 -3.31 -15.53
C THR A 18 16.22 -2.15 -14.60
N ALA A 19 16.88 -1.01 -14.70
CA ALA A 19 16.58 0.18 -13.90
C ALA A 19 15.30 0.89 -14.33
N CYS A 20 14.88 0.75 -15.60
CA CYS A 20 13.68 1.43 -16.13
C CYS A 20 12.37 0.71 -15.80
N GLY A 21 12.40 -0.50 -15.22
CA GLY A 21 11.21 -1.30 -14.92
C GLY A 21 10.80 -1.37 -13.45
N ALA A 22 11.48 -0.61 -12.57
CA ALA A 22 11.19 -0.64 -11.13
C ALA A 22 9.84 0.02 -10.84
N LYS A 23 8.88 -0.77 -10.28
CA LYS A 23 7.58 -0.28 -9.84
C LYS A 23 7.67 0.20 -8.39
N LYS A 24 6.84 1.19 -8.05
CA LYS A 24 6.78 1.76 -6.72
C LYS A 24 6.10 0.79 -5.75
N GLU A 25 6.70 0.56 -4.61
CA GLU A 25 6.10 -0.19 -3.52
C GLU A 25 5.29 0.73 -2.62
N ILE A 26 4.20 0.18 -2.03
CA ILE A 26 3.43 0.92 -1.04
C ILE A 26 4.29 1.14 0.21
N SER A 27 4.25 2.35 0.75
CA SER A 27 5.06 2.73 1.91
C SER A 27 4.22 2.66 3.19
N LEU A 28 4.56 1.74 4.09
CA LEU A 28 3.92 1.59 5.39
C LEU A 28 4.98 1.69 6.49
N PRO A 29 4.59 2.16 7.70
CA PRO A 29 5.50 2.09 8.84
C PRO A 29 5.85 0.63 9.17
N GLU A 30 6.99 0.42 9.81
CA GLU A 30 7.33 -0.91 10.32
C GLU A 30 6.35 -1.32 11.42
N ALA A 31 5.94 -2.59 11.41
CA ALA A 31 4.93 -3.09 12.36
C ALA A 31 5.29 -2.82 13.81
N LYS A 32 6.58 -2.94 14.17
CA LYS A 32 7.07 -2.69 15.54
C LYS A 32 6.89 -1.24 16.00
N GLU A 33 6.76 -0.29 15.06
CA GLU A 33 6.57 1.13 15.36
C GLU A 33 5.10 1.51 15.44
N ILE A 34 4.21 0.62 14.98
CA ILE A 34 2.77 0.87 15.00
C ILE A 34 2.19 0.47 16.34
N THR A 35 1.48 1.40 16.97
CA THR A 35 0.81 1.18 18.27
C THR A 35 -0.63 0.72 18.10
N GLU A 36 -1.29 1.17 17.04
CA GLU A 36 -2.69 0.88 16.77
C GLU A 36 -2.98 0.99 15.27
N ILE A 37 -3.81 0.08 14.77
CA ILE A 37 -4.43 0.21 13.46
C ILE A 37 -5.91 0.46 13.67
N GLU A 38 -6.44 1.53 13.09
CA GLU A 38 -7.86 1.84 13.09
C GLU A 38 -8.43 1.62 11.70
N ILE A 39 -9.47 0.80 11.62
CA ILE A 39 -10.18 0.53 10.36
C ILE A 39 -11.56 1.15 10.47
N THR A 40 -11.86 2.10 9.59
CA THR A 40 -13.16 2.77 9.55
C THR A 40 -13.82 2.56 8.20
N GLU A 41 -15.06 2.13 8.22
CA GLU A 41 -15.87 1.98 7.01
C GLU A 41 -16.58 3.29 6.69
N ASN A 42 -16.47 3.74 5.47
CA ASN A 42 -17.20 4.91 4.98
C ASN A 42 -18.27 4.44 3.97
N PRO A 43 -19.52 4.93 4.04
CA PRO A 43 -20.01 6.03 4.85
C PRO A 43 -20.56 5.65 6.23
N SER A 44 -20.63 4.37 6.59
CA SER A 44 -21.27 3.93 7.83
C SER A 44 -20.62 4.48 9.11
N GLY A 45 -19.33 4.75 9.08
CA GLY A 45 -18.57 5.17 10.25
C GLY A 45 -18.22 4.05 11.22
N THR A 46 -18.56 2.79 10.90
CA THR A 46 -18.19 1.64 11.72
C THR A 46 -16.68 1.55 11.84
N THR A 47 -16.18 1.43 13.07
CA THR A 47 -14.74 1.47 13.36
C THR A 47 -14.34 0.31 14.24
N VAL A 48 -13.17 -0.27 13.96
CA VAL A 48 -12.49 -1.23 14.81
C VAL A 48 -11.06 -0.79 15.04
N LYS A 49 -10.55 -1.03 16.25
CA LYS A 49 -9.18 -0.71 16.63
C LYS A 49 -8.42 -2.00 16.92
N ILE A 50 -7.22 -2.12 16.38
CA ILE A 50 -6.37 -3.29 16.52
C ILE A 50 -5.08 -2.83 17.21
N THR A 51 -4.79 -3.43 18.37
CA THR A 51 -3.65 -3.07 19.22
C THR A 51 -2.69 -4.22 19.45
N GLU A 52 -3.06 -5.46 19.10
CA GLU A 52 -2.18 -6.61 19.23
C GLU A 52 -1.08 -6.59 18.16
N GLN A 53 0.17 -6.72 18.60
CA GLN A 53 1.33 -6.64 17.70
C GLN A 53 1.33 -7.71 16.61
N ASP A 54 0.89 -8.92 16.93
CA ASP A 54 0.82 -10.01 15.94
C ASP A 54 -0.20 -9.72 14.83
N GLU A 55 -1.36 -9.17 15.19
CA GLU A 55 -2.36 -8.74 14.21
C GLU A 55 -1.88 -7.54 13.38
N ILE A 56 -1.24 -6.57 14.03
CA ILE A 56 -0.65 -5.41 13.36
C ILE A 56 0.37 -5.87 12.32
N ALA A 57 1.29 -6.74 12.72
CA ALA A 57 2.32 -7.27 11.83
C ALA A 57 1.70 -8.03 10.64
N LYS A 58 0.66 -8.81 10.89
CA LYS A 58 -0.03 -9.55 9.83
C LYS A 58 -0.68 -8.62 8.81
N ILE A 59 -1.39 -7.59 9.27
CA ILE A 59 -2.05 -6.62 8.38
C ILE A 59 -1.02 -5.87 7.53
N VAL A 60 0.07 -5.39 8.14
CA VAL A 60 1.13 -4.69 7.43
C VAL A 60 1.75 -5.59 6.36
N ASN A 61 2.10 -6.82 6.71
CA ASN A 61 2.69 -7.76 5.77
C ASN A 61 1.72 -8.16 4.66
N ASP A 62 0.46 -8.40 4.98
CA ASP A 62 -0.56 -8.75 4.00
C ASP A 62 -0.73 -7.64 2.96
N ILE A 63 -0.74 -6.39 3.38
CA ILE A 63 -0.82 -5.25 2.46
C ILE A 63 0.44 -5.14 1.62
N LYS A 64 1.62 -5.19 2.24
CA LYS A 64 2.90 -5.05 1.52
C LYS A 64 3.13 -6.14 0.48
N GLU A 65 2.80 -7.39 0.82
CA GLU A 65 3.09 -8.54 -0.04
C GLU A 65 2.04 -8.77 -1.13
N ASN A 66 0.86 -8.17 -1.01
CA ASN A 66 -0.27 -8.44 -1.89
C ASN A 66 -0.74 -7.20 -2.68
N THR A 67 0.11 -6.18 -2.78
CA THR A 67 -0.15 -5.00 -3.58
C THR A 67 0.74 -4.94 -4.80
N LYS A 68 0.21 -4.38 -5.89
CA LYS A 68 0.92 -4.18 -7.15
C LYS A 68 0.63 -2.79 -7.68
N ASP A 69 1.68 -2.03 -7.97
CA ASP A 69 1.58 -0.68 -8.49
C ASP A 69 0.79 -0.65 -9.81
N THR A 70 -0.20 0.24 -9.88
CA THR A 70 -0.98 0.47 -11.10
C THR A 70 -0.37 1.56 -11.99
N GLY A 71 0.61 2.31 -11.47
CA GLY A 71 1.10 3.52 -12.12
C GLY A 71 0.20 4.73 -11.89
N GLY A 72 -0.97 4.55 -11.26
CA GLY A 72 -1.87 5.64 -10.91
C GLY A 72 -1.30 6.53 -9.82
N LYS A 73 -1.73 7.78 -9.81
CA LYS A 73 -1.31 8.77 -8.82
C LYS A 73 -2.52 9.23 -8.00
N SER A 74 -2.28 9.53 -6.74
CA SER A 74 -3.27 10.07 -5.83
C SER A 74 -2.95 11.52 -5.53
N TYR A 75 -3.90 12.41 -5.77
CA TYR A 75 -3.72 13.85 -5.60
C TYR A 75 -4.63 14.45 -4.51
N HIS A 76 -5.38 13.60 -3.83
CA HIS A 76 -6.38 14.02 -2.85
C HIS A 76 -6.18 13.30 -1.52
N ASP A 77 -6.80 13.86 -0.48
CA ASP A 77 -6.77 13.27 0.87
C ASP A 77 -7.59 11.99 0.98
N GLN A 78 -8.56 11.80 0.08
CA GLN A 78 -9.45 10.65 0.06
C GLN A 78 -9.70 10.22 -1.39
N PRO A 79 -10.13 8.97 -1.63
CA PRO A 79 -10.49 8.52 -2.96
C PRO A 79 -11.61 9.39 -3.58
N VAL A 80 -11.41 9.79 -4.83
CA VAL A 80 -12.37 10.64 -5.55
C VAL A 80 -13.37 9.76 -6.29
N ASN A 81 -14.67 10.13 -6.19
CA ASN A 81 -15.77 9.41 -6.83
C ASN A 81 -15.95 7.96 -6.33
N ILE A 82 -15.42 7.67 -5.16
CA ILE A 82 -15.58 6.39 -4.46
C ILE A 82 -16.40 6.65 -3.20
N LYS A 83 -17.59 6.07 -3.12
CA LYS A 83 -18.51 6.29 -2.02
C LYS A 83 -18.25 5.34 -0.83
N ASN A 84 -17.91 4.10 -1.14
CA ASN A 84 -17.69 3.07 -0.13
C ASN A 84 -16.21 2.69 -0.10
N PHE A 85 -15.55 2.96 1.00
CA PHE A 85 -14.15 2.58 1.19
C PHE A 85 -13.85 2.30 2.66
N LEU A 86 -12.76 1.60 2.90
CA LEU A 86 -12.20 1.44 4.24
C LEU A 86 -11.02 2.39 4.38
N ALA A 87 -10.97 3.13 5.48
CA ALA A 87 -9.80 3.90 5.87
C ALA A 87 -9.01 3.08 6.89
N VAL A 88 -7.80 2.67 6.52
CA VAL A 88 -6.89 1.93 7.40
C VAL A 88 -5.82 2.91 7.86
N THR A 89 -5.90 3.30 9.13
CA THR A 89 -5.01 4.31 9.72
C THR A 89 -3.99 3.63 10.63
N PHE A 90 -2.72 3.96 10.43
CA PHE A 90 -1.61 3.40 11.17
C PHE A 90 -1.06 4.45 12.14
N TYR A 91 -1.37 4.30 13.43
CA TYR A 91 -0.82 5.15 14.47
C TYR A 91 0.52 4.59 14.93
N HIS A 92 1.51 5.43 15.05
CA HIS A 92 2.86 5.01 15.40
C HIS A 92 3.43 5.81 16.59
N THR A 93 4.57 5.35 17.11
CA THR A 93 5.19 5.94 18.30
C THR A 93 5.70 7.37 18.11
N ASN A 94 6.02 7.75 16.88
CA ASN A 94 6.45 9.11 16.58
C ASN A 94 5.24 10.04 16.47
N THR A 95 4.96 10.75 17.56
CA THR A 95 3.80 11.66 17.65
C THR A 95 3.97 12.96 16.87
N GLU A 96 5.18 13.26 16.39
CA GLU A 96 5.44 14.46 15.58
C GLU A 96 5.02 14.26 14.11
N GLU A 97 4.90 13.01 13.67
CA GLU A 97 4.45 12.68 12.32
C GLU A 97 2.95 12.36 12.32
N ASN A 98 2.28 12.71 11.23
CA ASN A 98 0.89 12.33 11.02
C ASN A 98 0.76 10.82 10.85
N PRO A 99 -0.32 10.21 11.35
CA PRO A 99 -0.58 8.81 11.07
C PRO A 99 -0.65 8.53 9.57
N GLY A 100 -0.12 7.39 9.16
CA GLY A 100 -0.28 6.92 7.79
C GLY A 100 -1.68 6.42 7.54
N VAL A 101 -2.21 6.60 6.34
CA VAL A 101 -3.51 6.06 5.96
C VAL A 101 -3.44 5.38 4.60
N VAL A 102 -4.15 4.27 4.48
CA VAL A 102 -4.37 3.56 3.21
C VAL A 102 -5.87 3.36 3.06
N TYR A 103 -6.41 3.76 1.93
CA TYR A 103 -7.82 3.56 1.60
C TYR A 103 -7.96 2.30 0.76
N LEU A 104 -8.86 1.41 1.16
CA LEU A 104 -9.17 0.19 0.43
C LEU A 104 -10.57 0.29 -0.16
N TYR A 105 -10.72 0.03 -1.45
CA TYR A 105 -12.02 0.12 -2.11
C TYR A 105 -12.11 -0.76 -3.35
N GLU A 106 -13.35 -1.07 -3.72
CA GLU A 106 -13.66 -1.77 -4.97
C GLU A 106 -14.12 -0.78 -6.02
N ASN A 107 -13.57 -0.87 -7.21
CA ASN A 107 -13.99 -0.08 -8.36
C ASN A 107 -13.92 -0.94 -9.62
N ARG A 108 -15.05 -1.08 -10.32
CA ARG A 108 -15.16 -1.88 -11.55
C ARG A 108 -14.69 -3.33 -11.37
N ASN A 109 -15.12 -3.96 -10.28
CA ASN A 109 -14.80 -5.35 -9.91
C ASN A 109 -13.32 -5.61 -9.57
N LYS A 110 -12.55 -4.56 -9.32
CA LYS A 110 -11.15 -4.65 -8.89
C LYS A 110 -10.99 -3.96 -7.55
N ILE A 111 -10.10 -4.49 -6.72
CA ILE A 111 -9.80 -3.93 -5.40
C ILE A 111 -8.52 -3.11 -5.47
N TYR A 112 -8.57 -1.92 -4.87
CA TYR A 112 -7.45 -0.98 -4.86
C TYR A 112 -7.08 -0.57 -3.44
N ALA A 113 -5.80 -0.29 -3.27
CA ALA A 113 -5.24 0.39 -2.10
C ALA A 113 -4.72 1.74 -2.58
N GLU A 114 -5.24 2.81 -2.03
CA GLU A 114 -4.81 4.18 -2.39
C GLU A 114 -4.16 4.84 -1.19
N GLN A 115 -2.99 5.39 -1.40
CA GLN A 115 -2.26 6.14 -0.39
C GLN A 115 -2.22 7.61 -0.83
N PRO A 116 -2.78 8.54 -0.03
CA PRO A 116 -2.88 9.96 -0.40
C PRO A 116 -1.54 10.54 -0.81
N TYR A 117 -1.54 11.27 -1.92
CA TYR A 117 -0.37 11.93 -2.49
C TYR A 117 0.80 11.02 -2.85
N SER A 118 0.56 9.71 -2.87
CA SER A 118 1.59 8.73 -3.16
C SER A 118 1.26 7.89 -4.38
N GLY A 119 0.23 7.06 -4.33
CA GLY A 119 -0.08 6.19 -5.46
C GLY A 119 -1.32 5.36 -5.25
N ILE A 120 -1.60 4.51 -6.24
CA ILE A 120 -2.72 3.58 -6.26
C ILE A 120 -2.19 2.21 -6.64
N TRP A 121 -2.49 1.20 -5.83
CA TRP A 121 -2.08 -0.19 -6.02
C TRP A 121 -3.30 -1.09 -6.16
N LYS A 122 -3.17 -2.16 -6.93
CA LYS A 122 -4.12 -3.27 -6.85
C LYS A 122 -3.79 -4.09 -5.62
N ILE A 123 -4.82 -4.52 -4.90
CA ILE A 123 -4.65 -5.41 -3.75
C ILE A 123 -5.49 -6.67 -3.94
N LYS A 124 -5.00 -7.81 -3.46
CA LYS A 124 -5.71 -9.08 -3.56
C LYS A 124 -7.02 -9.04 -2.77
N LYS A 125 -8.05 -9.59 -3.36
CA LYS A 125 -9.41 -9.64 -2.77
C LYS A 125 -9.43 -10.31 -1.39
N GLU A 126 -8.61 -11.33 -1.19
CA GLU A 126 -8.51 -12.05 0.08
C GLU A 126 -8.08 -11.14 1.22
N VAL A 127 -7.12 -10.24 0.96
CA VAL A 127 -6.66 -9.26 1.96
C VAL A 127 -7.77 -8.26 2.28
N PHE A 128 -8.46 -7.76 1.27
CA PHE A 128 -9.59 -6.86 1.46
C PHE A 128 -10.70 -7.50 2.30
N LYS A 129 -11.05 -8.75 2.01
CA LYS A 129 -12.07 -9.49 2.76
C LYS A 129 -11.67 -9.71 4.21
N GLU A 130 -10.40 -10.03 4.47
CA GLU A 130 -9.89 -10.22 5.82
C GLU A 130 -9.98 -8.93 6.63
N ILE A 131 -9.53 -7.82 6.06
CA ILE A 131 -9.56 -6.51 6.74
C ILE A 131 -11.00 -6.05 6.96
N SER A 132 -11.86 -6.12 5.94
CA SER A 132 -13.26 -5.73 6.07
C SER A 132 -14.02 -6.64 7.05
N GLY A 133 -13.65 -7.91 7.14
CA GLY A 133 -14.24 -8.88 8.06
C GLY A 133 -14.04 -8.53 9.53
N LYS A 134 -13.04 -7.73 9.86
CA LYS A 134 -12.77 -7.28 11.24
C LYS A 134 -13.81 -6.29 11.76
N LEU A 135 -14.59 -5.70 10.85
CA LEU A 135 -15.66 -4.77 11.20
C LEU A 135 -16.98 -5.46 11.60
N LYS A 136 -17.03 -6.77 11.45
CA LYS A 136 -18.24 -7.57 11.72
C LYS A 136 -18.19 -8.23 13.10
#